data_25da373c451574ea06742c6a84371355
#
_entry.id   25da373c451574ea06742c6a84371355
#
_cell.length_a   1.000
_cell.length_b   1.000
_cell.length_c   1.000
_cell.angle_alpha   90.00
_cell.angle_beta   90.00
_cell.angle_gamma   90.00
#
_symmetry.space_group_name_H-M   'P 1'
#
loop_
_entity.id
_entity.type
_entity.pdbx_description
1 polymer ?
#
loop_
_entity_poly.entity_id
_entity_poly.type
_entity_poly.pdbx_seq_one_letter_code
_entity_poly.pdbx_strand_id
1 'polypeptide(L)'
;MPTVLTSSQQTFVDITDQRKLSAYITSNLPKTQSEDPNVLPHTYAPSWANTHLVLTPVVFLDQTSIALGSSGLTITWKRKDGTSAETAVTSGESVSGGILTVSQNKLSASSSGMITYICYISYYDSETKNTVNISSDITFTLVRNAENAKLAYVTADTYVFKYDTSSALVGATQATLTGQVQGVTISKW
;
A
#
# COMPACT_ATOMS: atom_id res chain seq x y z
N MET A 1 38.81 -22.28 -70.83
CA MET A 1 38.05 -21.16 -70.29
C MET A 1 37.69 -21.49 -68.90
N PRO A 2 38.04 -20.71 -67.90
CA PRO A 2 37.60 -20.98 -66.52
C PRO A 2 36.14 -20.58 -66.37
N THR A 3 35.33 -21.51 -65.91
CA THR A 3 33.92 -21.34 -65.58
C THR A 3 33.85 -20.55 -64.28
N VAL A 4 33.22 -19.40 -64.27
CA VAL A 4 32.93 -18.64 -63.05
C VAL A 4 31.81 -19.41 -62.32
N LEU A 5 32.16 -19.98 -61.18
CA LEU A 5 31.18 -20.54 -60.27
C LEU A 5 30.50 -19.37 -59.55
N THR A 6 29.19 -19.31 -59.56
CA THR A 6 28.36 -18.31 -58.90
C THR A 6 28.77 -18.08 -57.43
N SER A 7 29.16 -16.86 -57.10
CA SER A 7 29.31 -16.47 -55.71
C SER A 7 27.91 -16.26 -55.10
N SER A 8 27.52 -17.09 -54.14
CA SER A 8 26.34 -16.87 -53.33
C SER A 8 26.72 -15.92 -52.19
N GLN A 9 26.12 -14.76 -52.13
CA GLN A 9 26.25 -13.85 -51.01
C GLN A 9 25.22 -14.31 -49.95
N GLN A 10 25.70 -14.73 -48.80
CA GLN A 10 24.86 -15.09 -47.67
C GLN A 10 24.88 -13.90 -46.72
N THR A 11 23.74 -13.28 -46.55
CA THR A 11 23.55 -12.19 -45.56
C THR A 11 23.18 -12.84 -44.24
N PHE A 12 24.06 -12.72 -43.24
CA PHE A 12 23.73 -13.07 -41.87
C PHE A 12 23.02 -11.88 -41.24
N VAL A 13 21.77 -12.02 -40.87
CA VAL A 13 21.07 -11.07 -40.05
C VAL A 13 21.25 -11.54 -38.61
N ASP A 14 21.92 -10.72 -37.80
CA ASP A 14 21.98 -10.95 -36.36
C ASP A 14 20.61 -10.65 -35.76
N ILE A 15 19.91 -11.70 -35.32
CA ILE A 15 18.58 -11.61 -34.72
C ILE A 15 18.68 -11.37 -33.19
N THR A 16 19.90 -11.23 -32.65
CA THR A 16 20.12 -11.12 -31.20
C THR A 16 20.07 -9.69 -30.66
N ASP A 17 20.03 -8.68 -31.54
CA ASP A 17 19.87 -7.27 -31.13
C ASP A 17 18.42 -6.91 -30.79
N GLN A 18 17.76 -7.71 -29.96
CA GLN A 18 16.50 -7.29 -29.38
C GLN A 18 16.73 -6.18 -28.36
N ARG A 19 16.22 -5.00 -28.67
CA ARG A 19 16.27 -3.85 -27.77
C ARG A 19 15.60 -4.20 -26.44
N LYS A 20 16.30 -3.93 -25.35
CA LYS A 20 15.85 -4.28 -24.01
C LYS A 20 14.94 -3.18 -23.44
N LEU A 21 13.66 -3.50 -23.23
CA LEU A 21 12.77 -2.65 -22.47
C LEU A 21 13.02 -2.86 -20.96
N SER A 22 13.13 -1.79 -20.19
CA SER A 22 13.24 -1.82 -18.74
C SER A 22 12.47 -0.68 -18.11
N ALA A 23 11.97 -0.88 -16.87
CA ALA A 23 11.23 0.14 -16.18
C ALA A 23 11.32 -0.02 -14.66
N TYR A 24 11.10 1.09 -13.96
CA TYR A 24 10.86 1.13 -12.52
C TYR A 24 9.79 2.16 -12.19
N ILE A 25 9.24 2.09 -10.99
CA ILE A 25 8.21 3.01 -10.51
C ILE A 25 8.82 3.93 -9.45
N THR A 26 8.61 5.23 -9.61
CA THR A 26 8.90 6.22 -8.57
C THR A 26 7.63 6.57 -7.80
N SER A 27 7.80 6.92 -6.53
CA SER A 27 6.73 7.37 -5.64
C SER A 27 7.08 8.70 -5.01
N ASN A 28 6.13 9.62 -4.92
CA ASN A 28 6.28 10.90 -4.22
C ASN A 28 6.17 10.77 -2.69
N LEU A 29 5.63 9.64 -2.20
CA LEU A 29 5.45 9.37 -0.78
C LEU A 29 6.20 8.08 -0.37
N PRO A 30 6.54 7.92 0.93
CA PRO A 30 7.19 6.71 1.43
C PRO A 30 6.30 5.48 1.26
N LYS A 31 6.92 4.31 1.17
CA LYS A 31 6.22 3.02 1.01
C LYS A 31 5.47 2.56 2.26
N THR A 32 5.67 3.26 3.37
CA THR A 32 5.00 2.98 4.64
C THR A 32 4.06 4.11 4.99
N GLN A 33 2.83 3.78 5.36
CA GLN A 33 1.85 4.69 5.94
C GLN A 33 1.61 4.27 7.39
N SER A 34 1.62 5.20 8.34
CA SER A 34 1.22 4.93 9.72
C SER A 34 -0.24 5.31 9.94
N GLU A 35 -0.92 4.54 10.80
CA GLU A 35 -2.28 4.82 11.26
C GLU A 35 -2.25 4.99 12.78
N ASP A 36 -2.86 6.07 13.28
CA ASP A 36 -3.14 6.24 14.69
C ASP A 36 -4.63 5.92 14.95
N PRO A 37 -4.92 4.78 15.58
CA PRO A 37 -6.28 4.37 15.92
C PRO A 37 -6.83 5.04 17.19
N ASN A 38 -6.00 5.77 17.95
CA ASN A 38 -6.41 6.39 19.23
C ASN A 38 -7.19 7.68 19.05
N VAL A 39 -7.25 8.23 17.85
CA VAL A 39 -8.06 9.40 17.49
C VAL A 39 -9.17 9.02 16.52
N LEU A 40 -10.33 9.66 16.67
CA LEU A 40 -11.47 9.45 15.76
C LEU A 40 -11.85 10.78 15.07
N PRO A 41 -11.90 10.79 13.73
CA PRO A 41 -11.55 9.71 12.81
C PRO A 41 -10.06 9.39 12.84
N HIS A 42 -9.68 8.15 12.52
CA HIS A 42 -8.28 7.71 12.50
C HIS A 42 -7.44 8.64 11.63
N THR A 43 -6.23 8.93 12.07
CA THR A 43 -5.28 9.75 11.32
C THR A 43 -4.20 8.91 10.65
N TYR A 44 -3.72 9.39 9.51
CA TYR A 44 -2.75 8.68 8.67
C TYR A 44 -1.57 9.58 8.35
N ALA A 45 -0.35 9.04 8.41
CA ALA A 45 0.86 9.76 8.05
C ALA A 45 1.77 8.91 7.13
N PRO A 46 2.05 9.36 5.89
CA PRO A 46 1.38 10.47 5.21
C PRO A 46 -0.08 10.16 4.87
N SER A 47 -0.96 11.16 4.91
CA SER A 47 -2.36 10.99 4.48
C SER A 47 -2.46 11.06 2.97
N TRP A 48 -2.80 9.95 2.31
CA TRP A 48 -3.00 9.93 0.86
C TRP A 48 -4.27 10.65 0.41
N ALA A 49 -5.21 10.89 1.33
CA ALA A 49 -6.39 11.70 1.06
C ALA A 49 -6.05 13.19 0.95
N ASN A 50 -5.06 13.67 1.72
CA ASN A 50 -4.64 15.07 1.73
C ASN A 50 -3.49 15.33 0.74
N THR A 51 -2.47 14.46 0.77
CA THR A 51 -1.34 14.50 -0.16
C THR A 51 -1.39 13.25 -1.00
N HIS A 52 -1.93 13.35 -2.20
CA HIS A 52 -2.15 12.18 -3.04
C HIS A 52 -0.85 11.40 -3.27
N LEU A 53 -0.95 10.07 -3.18
CA LEU A 53 0.14 9.21 -3.62
C LEU A 53 0.18 9.21 -5.15
N VAL A 54 1.34 9.56 -5.71
CA VAL A 54 1.57 9.59 -7.16
C VAL A 54 2.66 8.59 -7.52
N LEU A 55 2.32 7.65 -8.41
CA LEU A 55 3.23 6.64 -8.93
C LEU A 55 3.51 6.90 -10.38
N THR A 56 4.79 7.17 -10.68
CA THR A 56 5.25 7.50 -12.03
C THR A 56 6.19 6.42 -12.53
N PRO A 57 5.84 5.70 -13.61
CA PRO A 57 6.75 4.76 -14.23
C PRO A 57 7.84 5.51 -15.00
N VAL A 58 9.06 5.03 -14.93
CA VAL A 58 10.20 5.49 -15.72
C VAL A 58 10.59 4.33 -16.62
N VAL A 59 10.53 4.56 -17.94
CA VAL A 59 10.68 3.51 -18.96
C VAL A 59 11.91 3.78 -19.80
N PHE A 60 12.70 2.75 -20.09
CA PHE A 60 13.88 2.82 -20.94
C PHE A 60 13.82 1.74 -22.02
N LEU A 61 14.22 2.11 -23.22
CA LEU A 61 14.59 1.17 -24.27
C LEU A 61 16.12 1.21 -24.40
N ASP A 62 16.76 0.10 -24.04
CA ASP A 62 18.19 0.03 -23.79
C ASP A 62 18.62 1.03 -22.70
N GLN A 63 19.33 2.08 -23.05
CA GLN A 63 19.74 3.16 -22.14
C GLN A 63 19.01 4.49 -22.40
N THR A 64 18.06 4.49 -23.36
CA THR A 64 17.34 5.71 -23.74
C THR A 64 15.98 5.75 -23.03
N SER A 65 15.73 6.86 -22.30
CA SER A 65 14.43 7.07 -21.65
C SER A 65 13.32 7.30 -22.67
N ILE A 66 12.21 6.60 -22.50
CA ILE A 66 10.98 6.80 -23.29
C ILE A 66 10.05 7.72 -22.49
N ALA A 67 9.67 8.85 -23.08
CA ALA A 67 8.72 9.76 -22.44
C ALA A 67 7.32 9.12 -22.32
N LEU A 68 6.62 9.36 -21.22
CA LEU A 68 5.24 8.95 -21.06
C LEU A 68 4.37 9.63 -22.13
N GLY A 69 3.47 8.85 -22.76
CA GLY A 69 2.68 9.32 -23.89
C GLY A 69 3.34 9.21 -25.26
N SER A 70 4.57 8.67 -25.36
CA SER A 70 5.21 8.37 -26.64
C SER A 70 4.36 7.41 -27.47
N SER A 71 4.42 7.58 -28.81
CA SER A 71 3.78 6.65 -29.72
C SER A 71 4.31 5.22 -29.52
N GLY A 72 3.42 4.25 -29.50
CA GLY A 72 3.75 2.85 -29.26
C GLY A 72 3.88 2.45 -27.79
N LEU A 73 3.91 3.41 -26.84
CA LEU A 73 3.93 3.11 -25.41
C LEU A 73 2.51 3.03 -24.84
N THR A 74 2.17 1.89 -24.25
CA THR A 74 0.92 1.69 -23.52
C THR A 74 1.23 1.29 -22.08
N ILE A 75 0.59 1.97 -21.12
CA ILE A 75 0.77 1.74 -19.68
C ILE A 75 -0.60 1.46 -19.06
N THR A 76 -0.69 0.35 -18.34
CA THR A 76 -1.89 -0.03 -17.58
C THR A 76 -1.52 -0.38 -16.15
N TRP A 77 -2.42 -0.07 -15.21
CA TRP A 77 -2.21 -0.32 -13.81
C TRP A 77 -3.20 -1.33 -13.26
N LYS A 78 -2.70 -2.20 -12.41
CA LYS A 78 -3.49 -3.08 -11.55
C LYS A 78 -3.06 -2.92 -10.12
N ARG A 79 -3.89 -3.41 -9.21
CA ARG A 79 -3.58 -3.48 -7.79
C ARG A 79 -3.77 -4.91 -7.28
N LYS A 80 -3.05 -5.22 -6.23
CA LYS A 80 -3.16 -6.47 -5.49
C LYS A 80 -3.21 -6.18 -4.00
N ASP A 81 -4.19 -6.70 -3.30
CA ASP A 81 -4.38 -6.54 -1.86
C ASP A 81 -3.81 -7.76 -1.14
N GLY A 82 -2.65 -7.61 -0.52
CA GLY A 82 -1.90 -8.71 0.09
C GLY A 82 -1.63 -9.84 -0.89
N THR A 83 -2.15 -11.03 -0.60
CA THR A 83 -2.01 -12.23 -1.43
C THR A 83 -3.17 -12.45 -2.40
N SER A 84 -4.15 -11.53 -2.45
CA SER A 84 -5.32 -11.63 -3.33
C SER A 84 -4.92 -11.61 -4.81
N ALA A 85 -5.86 -11.98 -5.69
CA ALA A 85 -5.68 -11.83 -7.13
C ALA A 85 -5.57 -10.34 -7.52
N GLU A 86 -4.93 -10.09 -8.66
CA GLU A 86 -4.85 -8.75 -9.23
C GLU A 86 -6.22 -8.25 -9.69
N THR A 87 -6.50 -7.00 -9.40
CA THR A 87 -7.72 -6.31 -9.80
C THR A 87 -7.39 -5.01 -10.53
N ALA A 88 -8.34 -4.48 -11.28
CA ALA A 88 -8.23 -3.13 -11.82
C ALA A 88 -8.17 -2.10 -10.68
N VAL A 89 -7.59 -0.93 -10.95
CA VAL A 89 -7.66 0.23 -10.05
C VAL A 89 -9.11 0.68 -9.88
N THR A 90 -9.44 1.16 -8.67
CA THR A 90 -10.83 1.41 -8.25
C THR A 90 -11.09 2.89 -7.96
N SER A 91 -12.29 3.23 -7.47
CA SER A 91 -12.61 4.59 -7.02
C SER A 91 -11.55 5.15 -6.06
N GLY A 92 -11.13 6.39 -6.23
CA GLY A 92 -10.03 7.02 -5.50
C GLY A 92 -8.64 6.67 -6.04
N GLU A 93 -8.57 5.92 -7.14
CA GLU A 93 -7.38 5.61 -7.92
C GLU A 93 -7.65 6.03 -9.37
N SER A 94 -6.80 6.85 -9.96
CA SER A 94 -6.97 7.35 -11.32
C SER A 94 -5.67 7.26 -12.11
N VAL A 95 -5.78 6.95 -13.39
CA VAL A 95 -4.63 6.88 -14.31
C VAL A 95 -4.77 7.98 -15.36
N SER A 96 -3.76 8.81 -15.49
CA SER A 96 -3.68 9.85 -16.50
C SER A 96 -2.26 9.92 -17.06
N GLY A 97 -2.12 9.88 -18.40
CA GLY A 97 -0.82 9.90 -19.05
C GLY A 97 0.15 8.78 -18.60
N GLY A 98 -0.38 7.64 -18.16
CA GLY A 98 0.41 6.53 -17.63
C GLY A 98 0.76 6.65 -16.14
N ILE A 99 0.47 7.76 -15.48
CA ILE A 99 0.72 8.02 -14.06
C ILE A 99 -0.50 7.59 -13.25
N LEU A 100 -0.27 6.84 -12.16
CA LEU A 100 -1.32 6.47 -11.21
C LEU A 100 -1.34 7.46 -10.04
N THR A 101 -2.51 8.01 -9.76
CA THR A 101 -2.78 8.87 -8.59
C THR A 101 -3.77 8.18 -7.66
N VAL A 102 -3.41 8.07 -6.38
CA VAL A 102 -4.26 7.52 -5.32
C VAL A 102 -4.63 8.64 -4.35
N SER A 103 -5.93 8.95 -4.27
CA SER A 103 -6.48 10.09 -3.52
C SER A 103 -7.24 9.67 -2.25
N GLN A 104 -7.04 8.45 -1.78
CA GLN A 104 -7.67 7.91 -0.57
C GLN A 104 -6.66 7.06 0.20
N ASN A 105 -6.84 6.96 1.52
CA ASN A 105 -6.04 6.09 2.39
C ASN A 105 -6.41 4.60 2.18
N LYS A 106 -6.07 4.05 1.01
CA LYS A 106 -6.46 2.68 0.59
C LYS A 106 -5.96 1.57 1.49
N LEU A 107 -4.80 1.77 2.14
CA LEU A 107 -4.21 0.77 3.03
C LEU A 107 -5.09 0.47 4.25
N SER A 108 -5.88 1.44 4.72
CA SER A 108 -6.80 1.25 5.84
C SER A 108 -7.94 0.27 5.53
N ALA A 109 -8.33 0.16 4.27
CA ALA A 109 -9.36 -0.77 3.80
C ALA A 109 -8.79 -2.15 3.42
N SER A 110 -7.47 -2.29 3.38
CA SER A 110 -6.80 -3.57 3.09
C SER A 110 -6.86 -4.49 4.31
N SER A 111 -7.32 -5.71 4.11
CA SER A 111 -7.36 -6.73 5.18
C SER A 111 -5.95 -7.16 5.63
N SER A 112 -4.97 -7.07 4.73
CA SER A 112 -3.57 -7.40 5.00
C SER A 112 -2.75 -6.19 5.47
N GLY A 113 -3.28 -4.97 5.36
CA GLY A 113 -2.51 -3.73 5.53
C GLY A 113 -1.43 -3.54 4.47
N MET A 114 -1.55 -4.21 3.33
CA MET A 114 -0.55 -4.19 2.27
C MET A 114 -1.22 -4.12 0.89
N ILE A 115 -0.79 -3.18 0.06
CA ILE A 115 -1.24 -3.05 -1.33
C ILE A 115 -0.02 -2.98 -2.25
N THR A 116 -0.02 -3.80 -3.29
CA THR A 116 0.95 -3.75 -4.37
C THR A 116 0.29 -3.17 -5.62
N TYR A 117 0.87 -2.11 -6.17
CA TYR A 117 0.51 -1.57 -7.48
C TYR A 117 1.44 -2.13 -8.52
N ILE A 118 0.87 -2.64 -9.62
CA ILE A 118 1.58 -3.29 -10.70
C ILE A 118 1.35 -2.48 -11.98
N CYS A 119 2.44 -2.02 -12.57
CA CYS A 119 2.47 -1.27 -13.81
C CYS A 119 2.81 -2.21 -14.95
N TYR A 120 1.90 -2.44 -15.86
CA TYR A 120 2.11 -3.19 -17.10
C TYR A 120 2.45 -2.22 -18.22
N ILE A 121 3.55 -2.47 -18.89
CA ILE A 121 4.12 -1.61 -19.92
C ILE A 121 4.26 -2.43 -21.19
N SER A 122 3.64 -1.97 -22.26
CA SER A 122 3.75 -2.52 -23.60
C SER A 122 4.35 -1.45 -24.52
N TYR A 123 5.40 -1.77 -25.22
CA TYR A 123 6.05 -0.86 -26.15
C TYR A 123 6.18 -1.50 -27.53
N TYR A 124 5.64 -0.85 -28.55
CA TYR A 124 5.85 -1.21 -29.95
C TYR A 124 7.06 -0.49 -30.48
N ASP A 125 8.12 -1.25 -30.75
CA ASP A 125 9.33 -0.72 -31.39
C ASP A 125 9.13 -0.67 -32.93
N SER A 126 9.10 0.53 -33.48
CA SER A 126 8.91 0.73 -34.91
C SER A 126 10.11 0.32 -35.78
N GLU A 127 11.31 0.19 -35.20
CA GLU A 127 12.50 -0.26 -35.92
C GLU A 127 12.51 -1.76 -36.09
N THR A 128 12.28 -2.52 -34.99
CA THR A 128 12.27 -3.97 -35.03
C THR A 128 10.89 -4.56 -35.40
N LYS A 129 9.83 -3.73 -35.47
CA LYS A 129 8.43 -4.12 -35.73
C LYS A 129 7.88 -5.09 -34.65
N ASN A 130 8.46 -5.11 -33.45
CA ASN A 130 8.10 -6.00 -32.37
C ASN A 130 7.46 -5.22 -31.21
N THR A 131 6.57 -5.91 -30.48
CA THR A 131 6.01 -5.43 -29.24
C THR A 131 6.69 -6.13 -28.08
N VAL A 132 7.26 -5.35 -27.16
CA VAL A 132 7.88 -5.85 -25.93
C VAL A 132 6.98 -5.51 -24.74
N ASN A 133 6.75 -6.48 -23.87
CA ASN A 133 5.91 -6.33 -22.68
C ASN A 133 6.74 -6.60 -21.43
N ILE A 134 6.64 -5.70 -20.45
CA ILE A 134 7.23 -5.87 -19.13
C ILE A 134 6.25 -5.41 -18.05
N SER A 135 6.54 -5.76 -16.81
CA SER A 135 5.84 -5.20 -15.64
C SER A 135 6.83 -4.78 -14.57
N SER A 136 6.44 -3.81 -13.80
CA SER A 136 7.13 -3.37 -12.59
C SER A 136 6.10 -3.20 -11.48
N ASP A 137 6.49 -3.43 -10.23
CA ASP A 137 5.60 -3.31 -9.10
C ASP A 137 6.20 -2.48 -7.96
N ILE A 138 5.32 -1.97 -7.11
CA ILE A 138 5.67 -1.25 -5.90
C ILE A 138 4.66 -1.58 -4.80
N THR A 139 5.16 -1.95 -3.63
CA THR A 139 4.33 -2.35 -2.49
C THR A 139 4.35 -1.29 -1.41
N PHE A 140 3.17 -1.02 -0.85
CA PHE A 140 2.94 -0.13 0.29
C PHE A 140 2.39 -0.92 1.46
N THR A 141 2.79 -0.53 2.68
CA THR A 141 2.38 -1.19 3.92
C THR A 141 1.82 -0.19 4.92
N LEU A 142 0.82 -0.64 5.69
CA LEU A 142 0.25 0.09 6.81
C LEU A 142 0.88 -0.39 8.12
N VAL A 143 1.40 0.54 8.90
CA VAL A 143 1.84 0.31 10.27
C VAL A 143 0.83 0.97 11.20
N ARG A 144 0.19 0.20 12.07
CA ARG A 144 -0.73 0.71 13.08
C ARG A 144 0.01 0.97 14.37
N ASN A 145 -0.18 2.16 14.93
CA ASN A 145 0.24 2.44 16.29
C ASN A 145 -0.51 1.51 17.25
N ALA A 146 0.12 1.15 18.38
CA ALA A 146 -0.57 0.37 19.39
C ALA A 146 -1.78 1.14 19.91
N GLU A 147 -2.93 0.47 20.00
CA GLU A 147 -4.06 1.01 20.74
C GLU A 147 -3.69 1.18 22.22
N ASN A 148 -4.19 2.24 22.87
CA ASN A 148 -4.06 2.39 24.30
C ASN A 148 -4.64 1.17 25.00
N ALA A 149 -3.92 0.66 25.99
CA ALA A 149 -4.37 -0.49 26.78
C ALA A 149 -5.72 -0.17 27.42
N LYS A 150 -6.71 -1.04 27.17
CA LYS A 150 -8.03 -0.92 27.81
C LYS A 150 -7.93 -1.53 29.20
N LEU A 151 -8.23 -0.73 30.20
CA LEU A 151 -8.19 -1.16 31.60
C LEU A 151 -9.51 -0.82 32.27
N ALA A 152 -10.05 -1.76 33.03
CA ALA A 152 -11.20 -1.53 33.90
C ALA A 152 -10.95 -2.24 35.23
N TYR A 153 -11.12 -1.52 36.33
CA TYR A 153 -11.05 -2.08 37.68
C TYR A 153 -11.98 -1.33 38.61
N VAL A 154 -12.28 -1.95 39.74
CA VAL A 154 -13.15 -1.38 40.77
C VAL A 154 -12.34 -1.14 42.01
N THR A 155 -12.46 0.04 42.59
CA THR A 155 -11.93 0.37 43.91
C THR A 155 -13.08 0.52 44.92
N ALA A 156 -12.82 0.19 46.15
CA ALA A 156 -13.75 0.42 47.25
C ALA A 156 -13.11 1.39 48.26
N ASP A 157 -13.92 2.24 48.89
CA ASP A 157 -13.49 3.11 49.97
C ASP A 157 -13.31 2.36 51.28
N THR A 158 -13.98 1.23 51.43
CA THR A 158 -13.97 0.35 52.59
C THR A 158 -13.84 -1.09 52.17
N TYR A 159 -12.82 -1.79 52.72
CA TYR A 159 -12.56 -3.22 52.48
C TYR A 159 -12.87 -4.10 53.69
N VAL A 160 -13.07 -3.50 54.85
CA VAL A 160 -13.31 -4.24 56.11
C VAL A 160 -14.38 -3.53 56.90
N PHE A 161 -15.41 -4.26 57.26
CA PHE A 161 -16.46 -3.85 58.22
C PHE A 161 -16.10 -4.38 59.61
N LYS A 162 -16.09 -3.51 60.62
CA LYS A 162 -15.80 -3.87 61.98
C LYS A 162 -17.09 -3.96 62.79
N TYR A 163 -17.14 -4.94 63.68
CA TYR A 163 -18.25 -5.12 64.62
C TYR A 163 -17.69 -5.05 66.06
N ASP A 164 -18.49 -4.50 66.95
CA ASP A 164 -18.20 -4.52 68.38
C ASP A 164 -18.61 -5.86 69.00
N THR A 165 -18.44 -6.00 70.34
CA THR A 165 -18.78 -7.22 71.09
C THR A 165 -20.28 -7.49 71.17
N SER A 166 -21.11 -6.51 70.78
CA SER A 166 -22.58 -6.65 70.72
C SER A 166 -23.08 -6.90 69.29
N SER A 167 -22.16 -7.17 68.33
CA SER A 167 -22.43 -7.39 66.91
C SER A 167 -22.99 -6.14 66.22
N ALA A 168 -22.77 -4.95 66.78
CA ALA A 168 -23.11 -3.70 66.13
C ALA A 168 -21.94 -3.24 65.22
N LEU A 169 -22.29 -2.71 64.05
CA LEU A 169 -21.32 -2.19 63.07
C LEU A 169 -20.63 -0.94 63.62
N VAL A 170 -19.31 -0.91 63.60
CA VAL A 170 -18.49 0.22 64.11
C VAL A 170 -17.71 0.83 62.97
N GLY A 171 -17.97 2.09 62.70
CA GLY A 171 -17.29 2.83 61.62
C GLY A 171 -18.10 2.83 60.33
N ALA A 172 -17.50 2.42 59.21
CA ALA A 172 -18.13 2.43 57.93
C ALA A 172 -19.33 1.44 57.88
N THR A 173 -20.50 1.89 57.57
CA THR A 173 -21.77 1.12 57.46
C THR A 173 -22.07 0.65 56.04
N GLN A 174 -21.36 1.17 55.05
CA GLN A 174 -21.48 0.82 53.66
C GLN A 174 -20.12 0.98 52.96
N ALA A 175 -19.92 0.31 51.85
CA ALA A 175 -18.78 0.48 50.97
C ALA A 175 -19.23 1.15 49.67
N THR A 176 -18.53 2.17 49.24
CA THR A 176 -18.73 2.79 47.95
C THR A 176 -17.76 2.16 46.95
N LEU A 177 -18.33 1.59 45.89
CA LEU A 177 -17.53 1.04 44.78
C LEU A 177 -17.40 2.07 43.67
N THR A 178 -16.17 2.35 43.27
CA THR A 178 -15.87 3.28 42.18
C THR A 178 -15.23 2.53 41.02
N GLY A 179 -15.86 2.54 39.86
CA GLY A 179 -15.30 2.00 38.64
C GLY A 179 -14.27 2.98 38.06
N GLN A 180 -13.09 2.46 37.77
CA GLN A 180 -12.01 3.16 37.07
C GLN A 180 -11.83 2.54 35.71
N VAL A 181 -11.75 3.38 34.66
CA VAL A 181 -11.61 2.90 33.29
C VAL A 181 -10.60 3.74 32.52
N GLN A 182 -9.87 3.08 31.63
CA GLN A 182 -8.99 3.70 30.66
C GLN A 182 -9.28 3.12 29.28
N GLY A 183 -9.49 3.98 28.29
CA GLY A 183 -9.75 3.57 26.89
C GLY A 183 -11.13 2.90 26.66
N VAL A 184 -12.02 2.91 27.64
CA VAL A 184 -13.39 2.36 27.54
C VAL A 184 -14.36 3.22 28.35
N THR A 185 -15.67 2.99 28.13
CA THR A 185 -16.74 3.64 28.91
C THR A 185 -17.51 2.59 29.70
N ILE A 186 -17.83 2.87 30.95
CA ILE A 186 -18.72 2.02 31.74
C ILE A 186 -20.17 2.32 31.28
N SER A 187 -20.86 1.31 30.75
CA SER A 187 -22.24 1.44 30.28
C SER A 187 -23.28 0.94 31.28
N LYS A 188 -22.90 0.05 32.18
CA LYS A 188 -23.79 -0.55 33.23
C LYS A 188 -22.97 -0.96 34.45
N TRP A 189 -23.64 -0.92 35.60
CA TRP A 189 -23.21 -1.51 36.86
C TRP A 189 -24.08 -2.70 37.17
#